data_c5b6e426145c4e1082f12ec2c9b3d8a2
#
_entry.id   c5b6e426145c4e1082f12ec2c9b3d8a2
#
_cell.length_a   1.000
_cell.length_b   1.000
_cell.length_c   1.000
_cell.angle_alpha   90.00
_cell.angle_beta   90.00
_cell.angle_gamma   90.00
#
_symmetry.space_group_name_H-M   'P 1'
#
loop_
_entity.id
_entity.type
_entity.pdbx_description
1 polymer ?
#
loop_
_entity_poly.entity_id
_entity_poly.type
_entity_poly.pdbx_seq_one_letter_code
_entity_poly.pdbx_strand_id
1 'polypeptide(L)'
;NFQGGDGQADVLWTGMYSLINRANIAVSEINKMQNVSEEFKKNALGECYFLKAWAYFYLVRAYGAIPIYSVSVNESGQYTNNPRIPIAQVYTETIIPLLKDAKDMIYKNTDNGFKPGRVCAATAAGLLAKVYATIGSASMSTGEQITVKTGAPFVMQNVNGTMTKVYTEPVPTTFSKDQVAGYESFSSQEYYRLAYEVAGDVIGGEYGTHKLEDYDLIWSPSGKTCSEHLFGLQTKSGDELYGTLFSSHYCGRLNAAGNIDNSLTVGCRKHWYLLFEEKDYRVDKGVLHCWIRQNSDTSWGGGSYYPNFGKWQRMVEAKEPPFDNPKVTSGWRCDEAGSEQFFAFTTKYSQQIADQTQPRTDANY
;
A
#
# COMPACT_ATOMS: atom_id res chain seq x y z
N ASN A 1 -16.71 -2.13 -6.79
CA ASN A 1 -17.49 -1.81 -7.99
C ASN A 1 -17.56 -0.30 -8.08
N PHE A 2 -16.79 0.30 -9.01
CA PHE A 2 -16.95 1.71 -9.35
C PHE A 2 -18.20 1.83 -10.23
N GLN A 3 -19.17 2.60 -9.77
CA GLN A 3 -20.32 2.99 -10.59
C GLN A 3 -20.16 4.43 -11.06
N GLY A 4 -20.73 4.78 -12.21
CA GLY A 4 -20.77 6.17 -12.66
C GLY A 4 -21.43 7.04 -11.58
N GLY A 5 -20.76 8.11 -11.17
CA GLY A 5 -21.17 8.96 -10.05
C GLY A 5 -20.63 8.56 -8.69
N ASP A 6 -19.75 7.55 -8.61
CA ASP A 6 -19.00 7.24 -7.38
C ASP A 6 -17.94 8.32 -7.14
N GLY A 7 -18.12 9.12 -6.09
CA GLY A 7 -17.20 10.20 -5.74
C GLY A 7 -15.75 9.75 -5.53
N GLN A 8 -15.51 8.49 -5.14
CA GLN A 8 -14.15 7.95 -4.98
C GLN A 8 -13.47 7.75 -6.34
N ALA A 9 -14.21 7.30 -7.34
CA ALA A 9 -13.70 7.19 -8.71
C ALA A 9 -13.34 8.56 -9.28
N ASP A 10 -14.18 9.56 -9.07
CA ASP A 10 -13.95 10.92 -9.55
C ASP A 10 -12.71 11.56 -8.88
N VAL A 11 -12.51 11.34 -7.60
CA VAL A 11 -11.34 11.84 -6.86
C VAL A 11 -10.05 11.26 -7.41
N LEU A 12 -10.00 9.94 -7.66
CA LEU A 12 -8.82 9.29 -8.22
C LEU A 12 -8.52 9.82 -9.64
N TRP A 13 -9.53 9.89 -10.50
CA TRP A 13 -9.40 10.40 -11.86
C TRP A 13 -8.86 11.83 -11.87
N THR A 14 -9.54 12.73 -11.18
CA THR A 14 -9.19 14.15 -11.14
C THR A 14 -7.80 14.37 -10.51
N GLY A 15 -7.49 13.65 -9.43
CA GLY A 15 -6.19 13.75 -8.77
C GLY A 15 -5.03 13.32 -9.65
N MET A 16 -5.17 12.18 -10.34
CA MET A 16 -4.11 11.67 -11.22
C MET A 16 -3.91 12.55 -12.46
N TYR A 17 -4.99 13.04 -13.10
CA TYR A 17 -4.84 13.97 -14.23
C TYR A 17 -4.31 15.35 -13.82
N SER A 18 -4.64 15.82 -12.62
CA SER A 18 -4.03 17.02 -12.05
C SER A 18 -2.52 16.86 -11.86
N LEU A 19 -2.08 15.69 -11.38
CA LEU A 19 -0.65 15.37 -11.26
C LEU A 19 0.04 15.34 -12.62
N ILE A 20 -0.56 14.70 -13.63
CA ILE A 20 -0.04 14.66 -15.00
C ILE A 20 0.11 16.06 -15.57
N ASN A 21 -0.91 16.91 -15.43
CA ASN A 21 -0.86 18.29 -15.91
C ASN A 21 0.25 19.11 -15.24
N ARG A 22 0.39 19.01 -13.92
CA ARG A 22 1.46 19.66 -13.15
C ARG A 22 2.85 19.18 -13.59
N ALA A 23 3.00 17.87 -13.82
CA ALA A 23 4.25 17.31 -14.34
C ALA A 23 4.55 17.83 -15.77
N ASN A 24 3.55 17.95 -16.64
CA ASN A 24 3.73 18.55 -17.98
C ASN A 24 4.17 20.02 -17.90
N ILE A 25 3.54 20.82 -17.01
CA ILE A 25 3.97 22.21 -16.77
C ILE A 25 5.44 22.23 -16.30
N ALA A 26 5.79 21.39 -15.34
CA ALA A 26 7.15 21.31 -14.81
C ALA A 26 8.16 20.94 -15.90
N VAL A 27 7.86 19.97 -16.77
CA VAL A 27 8.71 19.60 -17.91
C VAL A 27 8.95 20.80 -18.83
N SER A 28 7.89 21.55 -19.18
CA SER A 28 8.01 22.74 -19.99
C SER A 28 8.90 23.80 -19.35
N GLU A 29 8.71 24.08 -18.06
CA GLU A 29 9.48 25.09 -17.36
C GLU A 29 10.95 24.66 -17.13
N ILE A 30 11.21 23.38 -16.82
CA ILE A 30 12.58 22.87 -16.68
C ILE A 30 13.37 23.02 -17.99
N ASN A 31 12.73 22.74 -19.13
CA ASN A 31 13.38 22.91 -20.43
C ASN A 31 13.77 24.37 -20.74
N LYS A 32 13.06 25.34 -20.20
CA LYS A 32 13.35 26.77 -20.34
C LYS A 32 14.41 27.29 -19.36
N MET A 33 14.76 26.52 -18.31
CA MET A 33 15.73 26.95 -17.32
C MET A 33 17.09 27.24 -17.94
N GLN A 34 17.67 28.34 -17.51
CA GLN A 34 19.05 28.75 -17.86
C GLN A 34 19.87 28.79 -16.55
N ASN A 35 21.19 28.71 -16.69
CA ASN A 35 22.13 28.80 -15.57
C ASN A 35 21.97 27.69 -14.50
N VAL A 36 21.50 26.50 -14.91
CA VAL A 36 21.47 25.29 -14.10
C VAL A 36 22.23 24.18 -14.85
N SER A 37 22.82 23.23 -14.13
CA SER A 37 23.55 22.14 -14.75
C SER A 37 22.63 21.22 -15.56
N GLU A 38 23.13 20.64 -16.63
CA GLU A 38 22.37 19.67 -17.42
C GLU A 38 22.05 18.42 -16.61
N GLU A 39 22.91 18.03 -15.67
CA GLU A 39 22.68 16.94 -14.75
C GLU A 39 21.46 17.22 -13.86
N PHE A 40 21.35 18.43 -13.29
CA PHE A 40 20.18 18.84 -12.52
C PHE A 40 18.90 18.81 -13.34
N LYS A 41 18.95 19.38 -14.59
CA LYS A 41 17.79 19.33 -15.50
C LYS A 41 17.36 17.91 -15.80
N LYS A 42 18.34 17.05 -16.13
CA LYS A 42 18.11 15.64 -16.42
C LYS A 42 17.40 14.95 -15.27
N ASN A 43 17.90 15.11 -14.03
CA ASN A 43 17.28 14.55 -12.84
C ASN A 43 15.84 15.07 -12.65
N ALA A 44 15.64 16.39 -12.75
CA ALA A 44 14.31 16.99 -12.57
C ALA A 44 13.29 16.53 -13.62
N LEU A 45 13.71 16.39 -14.86
CA LEU A 45 12.88 15.81 -15.94
C LEU A 45 12.52 14.36 -15.65
N GLY A 46 13.51 13.55 -15.22
CA GLY A 46 13.30 12.16 -14.84
C GLY A 46 12.27 11.99 -13.71
N GLU A 47 12.32 12.84 -12.69
CA GLU A 47 11.32 12.87 -11.62
C GLU A 47 9.90 13.17 -12.16
N CYS A 48 9.78 14.12 -13.09
CA CYS A 48 8.50 14.40 -13.74
C CYS A 48 7.99 13.21 -14.56
N TYR A 49 8.87 12.52 -15.28
CA TYR A 49 8.52 11.34 -16.07
C TYR A 49 8.07 10.18 -15.18
N PHE A 50 8.76 9.96 -14.06
CA PHE A 50 8.31 8.99 -13.05
C PHE A 50 6.90 9.30 -12.55
N LEU A 51 6.63 10.54 -12.14
CA LEU A 51 5.32 10.94 -11.62
C LEU A 51 4.21 10.80 -12.65
N LYS A 52 4.47 11.14 -13.93
CA LYS A 52 3.53 10.91 -15.03
C LYS A 52 3.25 9.42 -15.22
N ALA A 53 4.28 8.59 -15.27
CA ALA A 53 4.14 7.15 -15.45
C ALA A 53 3.39 6.52 -14.27
N TRP A 54 3.70 6.94 -13.06
CA TRP A 54 3.03 6.49 -11.85
C TRP A 54 1.53 6.82 -11.88
N ALA A 55 1.16 8.04 -12.27
CA ALA A 55 -0.23 8.45 -12.40
C ALA A 55 -0.96 7.66 -13.50
N TYR A 56 -0.37 7.52 -14.68
CA TYR A 56 -0.96 6.71 -15.76
C TYR A 56 -1.10 5.24 -15.38
N PHE A 57 -0.17 4.69 -14.62
CA PHE A 57 -0.24 3.31 -14.14
C PHE A 57 -1.42 3.10 -13.16
N TYR A 58 -1.75 4.08 -12.32
CA TYR A 58 -2.97 4.03 -11.51
C TYR A 58 -4.22 4.12 -12.38
N LEU A 59 -4.25 5.08 -13.31
CA LEU A 59 -5.40 5.30 -14.18
C LEU A 59 -5.73 4.08 -15.05
N VAL A 60 -4.74 3.50 -15.73
CA VAL A 60 -4.98 2.38 -16.64
C VAL A 60 -5.48 1.14 -15.91
N ARG A 61 -5.01 0.89 -14.69
CA ARG A 61 -5.48 -0.24 -13.87
C ARG A 61 -6.90 -0.03 -13.33
N ALA A 62 -7.28 1.22 -13.04
CA ALA A 62 -8.59 1.52 -12.48
C ALA A 62 -9.67 1.67 -13.58
N TYR A 63 -9.32 2.25 -14.74
CA TYR A 63 -10.29 2.67 -15.76
C TYR A 63 -10.11 2.01 -17.13
N GLY A 64 -9.09 1.18 -17.30
CA GLY A 64 -8.78 0.54 -18.59
C GLY A 64 -8.21 1.53 -19.60
N ALA A 65 -8.81 1.62 -20.80
CA ALA A 65 -8.43 2.61 -21.80
C ALA A 65 -8.62 4.04 -21.28
N ILE A 66 -7.62 4.91 -21.46
CA ILE A 66 -7.58 6.27 -20.92
C ILE A 66 -7.01 7.27 -21.92
N PRO A 67 -7.37 8.56 -21.85
CA PRO A 67 -6.73 9.60 -22.64
C PRO A 67 -5.32 9.92 -22.14
N ILE A 68 -4.42 10.22 -23.08
CA ILE A 68 -3.04 10.61 -22.81
C ILE A 68 -2.83 12.10 -23.16
N TYR A 69 -2.12 12.80 -22.27
CA TYR A 69 -1.77 14.21 -22.42
C TYR A 69 -0.24 14.38 -22.37
N SER A 70 0.35 14.70 -23.50
CA SER A 70 1.82 14.88 -23.62
C SER A 70 2.29 16.25 -23.14
N VAL A 71 1.44 17.27 -23.25
CA VAL A 71 1.71 18.66 -22.87
C VAL A 71 0.70 19.16 -21.84
N SER A 72 1.00 20.30 -21.22
CA SER A 72 0.05 20.92 -20.29
C SER A 72 -1.17 21.48 -21.00
N VAL A 73 -2.25 21.60 -20.23
CA VAL A 73 -3.51 22.21 -20.73
C VAL A 73 -3.25 23.63 -21.24
N ASN A 74 -2.39 24.39 -20.57
CA ASN A 74 -2.05 25.77 -20.98
C ASN A 74 -1.34 25.84 -22.33
N GLU A 75 -0.52 24.84 -22.65
CA GLU A 75 0.20 24.77 -23.94
C GLU A 75 -0.68 24.22 -25.05
N SER A 76 -1.55 23.28 -24.76
CA SER A 76 -2.43 22.68 -25.75
C SER A 76 -3.55 23.63 -26.18
N GLY A 77 -3.87 24.64 -25.37
CA GLY A 77 -5.02 25.53 -25.59
C GLY A 77 -6.37 24.82 -25.54
N GLN A 78 -6.39 23.55 -25.19
CA GLN A 78 -7.58 22.70 -25.22
C GLN A 78 -7.73 21.89 -23.95
N TYR A 79 -8.84 22.10 -23.25
CA TYR A 79 -9.33 21.21 -22.18
C TYR A 79 -9.96 19.93 -22.73
N THR A 80 -9.70 19.56 -23.98
CA THR A 80 -10.66 18.78 -24.72
C THR A 80 -10.17 17.40 -25.09
N ASN A 81 -11.06 16.49 -24.92
CA ASN A 81 -11.47 15.38 -25.81
C ASN A 81 -10.37 14.54 -26.46
N ASN A 82 -9.23 14.35 -25.81
CA ASN A 82 -8.36 13.28 -26.22
C ASN A 82 -9.13 11.96 -26.07
N PRO A 83 -9.20 11.16 -27.12
CA PRO A 83 -9.88 9.88 -27.04
C PRO A 83 -9.16 8.96 -26.06
N ARG A 84 -9.90 8.01 -25.51
CA ARG A 84 -9.28 6.91 -24.77
C ARG A 84 -8.45 6.07 -25.74
N ILE A 85 -7.20 5.80 -25.40
CA ILE A 85 -6.36 4.89 -26.17
C ILE A 85 -6.35 3.51 -25.53
N PRO A 86 -6.14 2.44 -26.30
CA PRO A 86 -6.14 1.06 -25.80
C PRO A 86 -5.12 0.84 -24.69
N ILE A 87 -5.44 -0.06 -23.76
CA ILE A 87 -4.58 -0.42 -22.61
C ILE A 87 -3.15 -0.73 -23.07
N ALA A 88 -3.01 -1.56 -24.12
CA ALA A 88 -1.70 -1.94 -24.63
C ALA A 88 -0.86 -0.73 -25.04
N GLN A 89 -1.44 0.23 -25.75
CA GLN A 89 -0.75 1.46 -26.15
C GLN A 89 -0.40 2.34 -24.95
N VAL A 90 -1.26 2.44 -23.94
CA VAL A 90 -0.94 3.18 -22.70
C VAL A 90 0.35 2.63 -22.07
N TYR A 91 0.52 1.32 -22.03
CA TYR A 91 1.74 0.71 -21.49
C TYR A 91 2.93 0.90 -22.41
N THR A 92 2.79 0.52 -23.68
CA THR A 92 3.95 0.44 -24.60
C THR A 92 4.44 1.81 -25.10
N GLU A 93 3.52 2.76 -25.26
CA GLU A 93 3.84 4.07 -25.83
C GLU A 93 3.97 5.18 -24.78
N THR A 94 3.53 4.93 -23.54
CA THR A 94 3.56 5.97 -22.50
C THR A 94 4.26 5.51 -21.23
N ILE A 95 3.72 4.52 -20.50
CA ILE A 95 4.21 4.18 -19.15
C ILE A 95 5.63 3.62 -19.22
N ILE A 96 5.87 2.61 -20.04
CA ILE A 96 7.16 1.93 -20.14
C ILE A 96 8.26 2.88 -20.63
N PRO A 97 8.08 3.67 -21.73
CA PRO A 97 9.08 4.66 -22.14
C PRO A 97 9.40 5.67 -21.05
N LEU A 98 8.39 6.28 -20.43
CA LEU A 98 8.59 7.24 -19.34
C LEU A 98 9.40 6.66 -18.17
N LEU A 99 9.17 5.39 -17.80
CA LEU A 99 9.93 4.77 -16.72
C LEU A 99 11.35 4.38 -17.13
N LYS A 100 11.56 3.98 -18.39
CA LYS A 100 12.90 3.73 -18.91
C LYS A 100 13.72 5.01 -18.91
N ASP A 101 13.16 6.11 -19.41
CA ASP A 101 13.83 7.40 -19.35
C ASP A 101 14.07 7.85 -17.91
N ALA A 102 13.07 7.74 -17.05
CA ALA A 102 13.17 8.15 -15.66
C ALA A 102 14.32 7.44 -14.91
N LYS A 103 14.42 6.10 -15.00
CA LYS A 103 15.48 5.35 -14.32
C LYS A 103 16.90 5.71 -14.78
N ASP A 104 17.04 6.17 -16.02
CA ASP A 104 18.33 6.56 -16.61
C ASP A 104 18.65 8.06 -16.40
N MET A 105 17.67 8.84 -15.96
CA MET A 105 17.79 10.29 -15.76
C MET A 105 17.88 10.71 -14.31
N ILE A 106 17.23 10.00 -13.40
CA ILE A 106 17.16 10.35 -11.98
C ILE A 106 18.46 9.93 -11.27
N TYR A 107 18.86 10.70 -10.26
CA TYR A 107 19.98 10.35 -9.38
C TYR A 107 19.77 9.00 -8.72
N LYS A 108 20.86 8.24 -8.59
CA LYS A 108 20.91 7.12 -7.66
C LYS A 108 20.92 7.65 -6.21
N ASN A 109 20.49 6.86 -5.25
CA ASN A 109 20.54 7.28 -3.85
C ASN A 109 21.96 7.45 -3.30
N THR A 110 22.97 7.02 -4.07
CA THR A 110 24.41 7.18 -3.79
C THR A 110 25.04 8.42 -4.41
N ASP A 111 24.32 9.14 -5.27
CA ASP A 111 24.82 10.32 -5.96
C ASP A 111 24.77 11.57 -5.06
N ASN A 112 25.78 12.44 -5.19
CA ASN A 112 25.89 13.67 -4.39
C ASN A 112 24.68 14.62 -4.51
N GLY A 113 23.98 14.58 -5.64
CA GLY A 113 22.79 15.40 -5.90
C GLY A 113 21.50 14.85 -5.28
N PHE A 114 21.51 13.59 -4.83
CA PHE A 114 20.32 12.96 -4.27
C PHE A 114 19.90 13.59 -2.93
N LYS A 115 18.60 13.71 -2.73
CA LYS A 115 18.00 14.17 -1.46
C LYS A 115 17.08 13.08 -0.92
N PRO A 116 17.30 12.58 0.31
CA PRO A 116 16.42 11.59 0.94
C PRO A 116 14.96 12.02 0.95
N GLY A 117 14.06 11.10 0.67
CA GLY A 117 12.62 11.36 0.52
C GLY A 117 12.17 11.78 -0.89
N ARG A 118 13.09 12.04 -1.81
CA ARG A 118 12.78 12.19 -3.25
C ARG A 118 12.88 10.85 -3.96
N VAL A 119 12.35 10.78 -5.17
CA VAL A 119 12.52 9.62 -6.04
C VAL A 119 13.99 9.46 -6.46
N CYS A 120 14.45 8.23 -6.58
CA CYS A 120 15.76 7.89 -7.10
C CYS A 120 15.65 6.93 -8.30
N ALA A 121 16.75 6.64 -8.97
CA ALA A 121 16.76 5.72 -10.11
C ALA A 121 16.12 4.37 -9.80
N ALA A 122 16.40 3.80 -8.62
CA ALA A 122 15.79 2.56 -8.16
C ALA A 122 14.26 2.67 -7.97
N THR A 123 13.74 3.86 -7.65
CA THR A 123 12.28 4.09 -7.57
C THR A 123 11.62 3.85 -8.93
N ALA A 124 12.20 4.43 -9.99
CA ALA A 124 11.68 4.28 -11.36
C ALA A 124 11.85 2.83 -11.86
N ALA A 125 13.00 2.22 -11.62
CA ALA A 125 13.26 0.82 -11.96
C ALA A 125 12.31 -0.14 -11.20
N GLY A 126 12.11 0.05 -9.90
CA GLY A 126 11.18 -0.75 -9.11
C GLY A 126 9.73 -0.63 -9.58
N LEU A 127 9.31 0.59 -9.97
CA LEU A 127 7.99 0.76 -10.57
C LEU A 127 7.90 0.09 -11.94
N LEU A 128 8.95 0.14 -12.76
CA LEU A 128 9.00 -0.54 -14.05
C LEU A 128 8.87 -2.05 -13.89
N ALA A 129 9.59 -2.65 -12.93
CA ALA A 129 9.45 -4.06 -12.60
C ALA A 129 8.00 -4.41 -12.20
N LYS A 130 7.37 -3.57 -11.39
CA LYS A 130 5.96 -3.74 -11.00
C LYS A 130 5.00 -3.60 -12.20
N VAL A 131 5.26 -2.68 -13.10
CA VAL A 131 4.48 -2.52 -14.35
C VAL A 131 4.58 -3.79 -15.18
N TYR A 132 5.79 -4.31 -15.39
CA TYR A 132 6.00 -5.55 -16.14
C TYR A 132 5.32 -6.75 -15.48
N ALA A 133 5.47 -6.93 -14.16
CA ALA A 133 4.78 -8.00 -13.43
C ALA A 133 3.25 -7.89 -13.53
N THR A 134 2.72 -6.66 -13.53
CA THR A 134 1.27 -6.43 -13.71
C THR A 134 0.81 -6.84 -15.09
N ILE A 135 1.54 -6.49 -16.14
CA ILE A 135 1.24 -6.91 -17.52
C ILE A 135 1.35 -8.44 -17.63
N GLY A 136 2.42 -9.02 -17.09
CA GLY A 136 2.63 -10.47 -17.07
C GLY A 136 1.46 -11.21 -16.41
N SER A 137 1.01 -10.71 -15.27
CA SER A 137 -0.15 -11.30 -14.57
C SER A 137 -1.46 -11.12 -15.34
N ALA A 138 -1.72 -9.94 -15.89
CA ALA A 138 -2.97 -9.64 -16.58
C ALA A 138 -3.10 -10.36 -17.93
N SER A 139 -1.97 -10.65 -18.59
CA SER A 139 -1.92 -11.34 -19.89
C SER A 139 -1.85 -12.87 -19.81
N MET A 140 -1.83 -13.46 -18.59
CA MET A 140 -1.90 -14.91 -18.43
C MET A 140 -3.15 -15.46 -19.14
N SER A 141 -2.98 -16.56 -19.86
CA SER A 141 -4.04 -17.15 -20.65
C SER A 141 -5.23 -17.61 -19.79
N THR A 142 -6.43 -17.49 -20.35
CA THR A 142 -7.63 -18.06 -19.73
C THR A 142 -7.48 -19.58 -19.57
N GLY A 143 -7.87 -20.08 -18.39
CA GLY A 143 -7.75 -21.49 -18.04
C GLY A 143 -6.46 -21.85 -17.28
N GLU A 144 -5.49 -20.95 -17.20
CA GLU A 144 -4.30 -21.17 -16.40
C GLU A 144 -4.63 -21.31 -14.91
N GLN A 145 -4.04 -22.30 -14.25
CA GLN A 145 -4.39 -22.64 -12.87
C GLN A 145 -3.49 -21.91 -11.87
N ILE A 146 -4.11 -21.29 -10.85
CA ILE A 146 -3.42 -20.64 -9.75
C ILE A 146 -3.91 -21.24 -8.44
N THR A 147 -2.99 -21.75 -7.62
CA THR A 147 -3.32 -22.25 -6.29
C THR A 147 -2.82 -21.29 -5.22
N VAL A 148 -3.73 -20.84 -4.37
CA VAL A 148 -3.44 -19.95 -3.24
C VAL A 148 -4.14 -20.44 -1.98
N LYS A 149 -3.59 -20.10 -0.81
CA LYS A 149 -4.29 -20.31 0.46
C LYS A 149 -5.46 -19.33 0.54
N THR A 150 -6.67 -19.85 0.61
CA THR A 150 -7.90 -19.08 0.71
C THR A 150 -9.02 -19.93 1.30
N GLY A 151 -10.25 -19.66 0.98
CA GLY A 151 -11.44 -20.33 1.45
C GLY A 151 -12.45 -19.32 1.98
N ALA A 152 -13.64 -19.77 2.30
CA ALA A 152 -14.61 -18.92 2.97
C ALA A 152 -14.08 -18.59 4.37
N PRO A 153 -14.07 -17.30 4.79
CA PRO A 153 -13.58 -16.92 6.12
C PRO A 153 -14.45 -17.51 7.24
N PHE A 154 -15.67 -17.85 6.95
CA PHE A 154 -16.61 -18.52 7.86
C PHE A 154 -17.68 -19.27 7.07
N VAL A 155 -18.32 -20.20 7.72
CA VAL A 155 -19.55 -20.84 7.25
C VAL A 155 -20.69 -20.53 8.24
N MET A 156 -21.91 -20.43 7.74
CA MET A 156 -23.08 -20.28 8.62
C MET A 156 -23.53 -21.66 9.08
N GLN A 157 -23.55 -21.89 10.37
CA GLN A 157 -24.00 -23.14 10.98
C GLN A 157 -25.14 -22.87 11.95
N ASN A 158 -26.09 -23.81 12.03
CA ASN A 158 -27.12 -23.77 13.04
C ASN A 158 -26.55 -24.35 14.36
N VAL A 159 -26.30 -23.47 15.30
CA VAL A 159 -25.84 -23.87 16.64
C VAL A 159 -26.98 -23.61 17.61
N ASN A 160 -27.56 -24.69 18.15
CA ASN A 160 -28.68 -24.64 19.09
C ASN A 160 -29.87 -23.79 18.61
N GLY A 161 -30.25 -23.92 17.35
CA GLY A 161 -31.36 -23.19 16.74
C GLY A 161 -31.05 -21.80 16.22
N THR A 162 -29.81 -21.31 16.41
CA THR A 162 -29.37 -19.99 15.95
C THR A 162 -28.33 -20.14 14.85
N MET A 163 -28.51 -19.43 13.73
CA MET A 163 -27.50 -19.35 12.65
C MET A 163 -26.30 -18.53 13.10
N THR A 164 -25.17 -19.19 13.27
CA THR A 164 -23.94 -18.61 13.81
C THR A 164 -22.81 -18.72 12.79
N LYS A 165 -21.97 -17.70 12.73
CA LYS A 165 -20.73 -17.73 11.93
C LYS A 165 -19.71 -18.63 12.62
N VAL A 166 -19.27 -19.68 11.94
CA VAL A 166 -18.17 -20.55 12.39
C VAL A 166 -16.98 -20.30 11.49
N TYR A 167 -15.90 -19.75 12.04
CA TYR A 167 -14.69 -19.43 11.28
C TYR A 167 -13.98 -20.70 10.85
N THR A 168 -13.45 -20.64 9.64
CA THR A 168 -12.76 -21.76 8.98
C THR A 168 -11.28 -21.46 8.82
N GLU A 169 -10.47 -22.52 8.76
CA GLU A 169 -9.05 -22.41 8.45
C GLU A 169 -8.86 -22.16 6.94
N PRO A 170 -7.81 -21.37 6.54
CA PRO A 170 -7.46 -21.23 5.15
C PRO A 170 -6.98 -22.54 4.55
N VAL A 171 -7.49 -22.89 3.38
CA VAL A 171 -7.12 -24.09 2.63
C VAL A 171 -6.55 -23.74 1.28
N PRO A 172 -5.66 -24.56 0.70
CA PRO A 172 -5.23 -24.41 -0.69
C PRO A 172 -6.45 -24.51 -1.61
N THR A 173 -6.66 -23.48 -2.41
CA THR A 173 -7.77 -23.42 -3.37
C THR A 173 -7.22 -23.06 -4.74
N THR A 174 -7.58 -23.85 -5.75
CA THR A 174 -7.14 -23.63 -7.11
C THR A 174 -8.23 -22.90 -7.89
N PHE A 175 -7.84 -21.82 -8.52
CA PHE A 175 -8.68 -21.01 -9.39
C PHE A 175 -8.20 -21.11 -10.82
N SER A 176 -9.12 -21.13 -11.76
CA SER A 176 -8.84 -20.88 -13.16
C SER A 176 -8.77 -19.37 -13.37
N LYS A 177 -7.69 -18.90 -13.97
CA LYS A 177 -7.51 -17.48 -14.27
C LYS A 177 -8.23 -17.13 -15.58
N ASP A 178 -8.85 -15.96 -15.60
CA ASP A 178 -9.31 -15.33 -16.84
C ASP A 178 -8.29 -14.27 -17.28
N GLN A 179 -7.95 -14.26 -18.58
CA GLN A 179 -7.14 -13.21 -19.16
C GLN A 179 -7.87 -11.88 -19.04
N VAL A 180 -7.16 -10.83 -18.63
CA VAL A 180 -7.76 -9.50 -18.47
C VAL A 180 -7.91 -8.86 -19.84
N ALA A 181 -9.13 -8.39 -20.17
CA ALA A 181 -9.42 -7.72 -21.42
C ALA A 181 -8.50 -6.52 -21.68
N GLY A 182 -7.96 -6.41 -22.89
CA GLY A 182 -7.01 -5.38 -23.30
C GLY A 182 -5.53 -5.73 -23.07
N TYR A 183 -5.25 -6.95 -22.56
CA TYR A 183 -3.90 -7.46 -22.39
C TYR A 183 -3.55 -8.63 -23.32
N GLU A 184 -4.40 -8.94 -24.27
CA GLU A 184 -4.29 -10.11 -25.15
C GLU A 184 -3.05 -10.08 -26.05
N SER A 185 -2.54 -8.90 -26.37
CA SER A 185 -1.33 -8.71 -27.21
C SER A 185 -0.01 -8.92 -26.47
N PHE A 186 -0.05 -9.08 -25.15
CA PHE A 186 1.16 -9.26 -24.34
C PHE A 186 1.47 -10.72 -24.09
N SER A 187 2.76 -11.06 -24.02
CA SER A 187 3.25 -12.34 -23.55
C SER A 187 3.49 -12.34 -22.05
N SER A 188 2.71 -13.11 -21.31
CA SER A 188 2.89 -13.24 -19.85
C SER A 188 4.33 -13.63 -19.47
N GLN A 189 4.87 -14.64 -20.13
CA GLN A 189 6.22 -15.14 -19.88
C GLN A 189 7.28 -14.06 -20.13
N GLU A 190 7.18 -13.32 -21.23
CA GLU A 190 8.14 -12.26 -21.55
C GLU A 190 8.08 -11.12 -20.54
N TYR A 191 6.89 -10.69 -20.15
CA TYR A 191 6.77 -9.60 -19.19
C TYR A 191 7.17 -9.99 -17.77
N TYR A 192 6.99 -11.22 -17.36
CA TYR A 192 7.57 -11.71 -16.11
C TYR A 192 9.10 -11.80 -16.18
N ARG A 193 9.67 -12.20 -17.32
CA ARG A 193 11.13 -12.18 -17.53
C ARG A 193 11.69 -10.75 -17.40
N LEU A 194 11.07 -9.77 -18.07
CA LEU A 194 11.45 -8.37 -17.96
C LEU A 194 11.32 -7.84 -16.52
N ALA A 195 10.27 -8.23 -15.82
CA ALA A 195 10.09 -7.86 -14.41
C ALA A 195 11.21 -8.41 -13.53
N TYR A 196 11.56 -9.68 -13.74
CA TYR A 196 12.65 -10.36 -13.01
C TYR A 196 14.00 -9.68 -13.25
N GLU A 197 14.32 -9.35 -14.50
CA GLU A 197 15.59 -8.70 -14.87
C GLU A 197 15.72 -7.33 -14.19
N VAL A 198 14.71 -6.45 -14.36
CA VAL A 198 14.76 -5.11 -13.75
C VAL A 198 14.77 -5.18 -12.22
N ALA A 199 14.03 -6.10 -11.62
CA ALA A 199 14.08 -6.28 -10.17
C ALA A 199 15.46 -6.79 -9.72
N GLY A 200 16.07 -7.70 -10.49
CA GLY A 200 17.44 -8.18 -10.27
C GLY A 200 18.47 -7.05 -10.31
N ASP A 201 18.34 -6.13 -11.27
CA ASP A 201 19.22 -4.95 -11.39
C ASP A 201 19.10 -4.02 -10.16
N VAL A 202 17.88 -3.82 -9.64
CA VAL A 202 17.67 -3.04 -8.40
C VAL A 202 18.34 -3.73 -7.20
N ILE A 203 18.13 -5.04 -7.05
CA ILE A 203 18.72 -5.84 -5.96
C ILE A 203 20.25 -5.89 -6.09
N GLY A 204 20.75 -5.97 -7.32
CA GLY A 204 22.18 -5.97 -7.65
C GLY A 204 22.88 -4.62 -7.45
N GLY A 205 22.13 -3.54 -7.17
CA GLY A 205 22.68 -2.22 -6.91
C GLY A 205 22.98 -1.37 -8.16
N GLU A 206 22.47 -1.76 -9.34
CA GLU A 206 22.67 -0.99 -10.57
C GLU A 206 22.13 0.45 -10.45
N TYR A 207 21.06 0.63 -9.71
CA TYR A 207 20.39 1.93 -9.51
C TYR A 207 20.65 2.56 -8.14
N GLY A 208 21.71 2.16 -7.45
CA GLY A 208 22.07 2.62 -6.10
C GLY A 208 22.04 1.50 -5.06
N THR A 209 22.26 1.84 -3.81
CA THR A 209 22.35 0.85 -2.72
C THR A 209 21.06 0.80 -1.93
N HIS A 210 20.40 -0.33 -1.99
CA HIS A 210 19.18 -0.62 -1.24
C HIS A 210 19.35 -1.94 -0.49
N LYS A 211 18.82 -2.03 0.72
CA LYS A 211 18.87 -3.23 1.54
C LYS A 211 17.59 -3.36 2.36
N LEU A 212 17.26 -4.58 2.74
CA LEU A 212 16.20 -4.82 3.72
C LEU A 212 16.68 -4.30 5.09
N GLU A 213 15.80 -3.57 5.75
CA GLU A 213 16.02 -3.01 7.09
C GLU A 213 15.20 -3.76 8.13
N ASP A 214 15.44 -3.47 9.41
CA ASP A 214 14.60 -4.03 10.47
C ASP A 214 13.15 -3.56 10.30
N TYR A 215 12.21 -4.50 10.48
CA TYR A 215 10.78 -4.22 10.30
C TYR A 215 10.28 -3.06 11.16
N ASP A 216 10.79 -2.92 12.38
CA ASP A 216 10.39 -1.84 13.28
C ASP A 216 10.92 -0.49 12.80
N LEU A 217 12.08 -0.48 12.14
CA LEU A 217 12.65 0.74 11.56
C LEU A 217 11.81 1.24 10.38
N ILE A 218 11.48 0.37 9.43
CA ILE A 218 10.77 0.78 8.19
C ILE A 218 9.39 1.40 8.46
N TRP A 219 8.78 1.05 9.59
CA TRP A 219 7.48 1.58 10.01
C TRP A 219 7.57 2.59 11.16
N SER A 220 8.75 3.11 11.42
CA SER A 220 8.99 4.16 12.42
C SER A 220 9.16 5.54 11.76
N PRO A 221 8.91 6.64 12.49
CA PRO A 221 9.19 7.98 11.99
C PRO A 221 10.68 8.19 11.61
N SER A 222 11.60 7.53 12.30
CA SER A 222 13.03 7.59 12.00
C SER A 222 13.42 6.82 10.73
N GLY A 223 12.61 5.83 10.34
CA GLY A 223 12.83 5.03 9.14
C GLY A 223 12.22 5.58 7.85
N LYS A 224 11.57 6.76 7.88
CA LYS A 224 10.87 7.32 6.70
C LYS A 224 11.70 7.39 5.41
N THR A 225 13.00 7.54 5.55
CA THR A 225 13.95 7.63 4.43
C THR A 225 15.02 6.56 4.48
N CYS A 226 14.74 5.42 5.14
CA CYS A 226 15.66 4.31 5.20
C CYS A 226 15.89 3.67 3.81
N SER A 227 16.94 2.88 3.69
CA SER A 227 17.40 2.35 2.40
C SER A 227 16.45 1.32 1.77
N GLU A 228 15.51 0.77 2.51
CA GLU A 228 14.49 -0.15 1.98
C GLU A 228 13.39 0.60 1.20
N HIS A 229 13.06 1.83 1.60
CA HIS A 229 12.03 2.61 0.92
C HIS A 229 12.50 3.11 -0.43
N LEU A 230 11.94 2.58 -1.51
CA LEU A 230 12.16 3.09 -2.85
C LEU A 230 11.35 4.36 -3.12
N PHE A 231 10.15 4.45 -2.57
CA PHE A 231 9.28 5.62 -2.69
C PHE A 231 8.25 5.67 -1.57
N GLY A 232 8.07 6.84 -0.98
CA GLY A 232 7.05 7.10 0.02
C GLY A 232 6.59 8.55 -0.02
N LEU A 233 5.28 8.75 0.08
CA LEU A 233 4.72 10.09 0.28
C LEU A 233 5.02 10.53 1.70
N GLN A 234 5.85 11.57 1.84
CA GLN A 234 6.22 12.10 3.15
C GLN A 234 5.06 12.92 3.71
N THR A 235 4.64 12.57 4.92
CA THR A 235 3.61 13.30 5.66
C THR A 235 4.17 13.93 6.91
N LYS A 236 3.53 14.99 7.40
CA LYS A 236 3.95 15.73 8.60
C LYS A 236 2.82 15.75 9.62
N SER A 237 3.15 15.35 10.83
CA SER A 237 2.21 15.36 11.95
C SER A 237 1.74 16.78 12.29
N GLY A 238 0.46 16.89 12.59
CA GLY A 238 -0.14 18.17 13.04
C GLY A 238 -0.16 19.26 11.97
N ASP A 239 0.07 18.90 10.70
CA ASP A 239 0.05 19.83 9.57
C ASP A 239 -1.21 19.61 8.73
N GLU A 240 -2.01 20.64 8.55
CA GLU A 240 -3.28 20.53 7.80
C GLU A 240 -3.06 20.23 6.31
N LEU A 241 -1.93 20.67 5.74
CA LEU A 241 -1.63 20.46 4.32
C LEU A 241 -0.90 19.15 4.05
N TYR A 242 -0.01 18.75 4.96
CA TYR A 242 0.88 17.60 4.78
C TYR A 242 0.58 16.45 5.74
N GLY A 243 -0.46 16.57 6.54
CA GLY A 243 -0.96 15.49 7.39
C GLY A 243 -1.70 14.41 6.61
N THR A 244 -1.95 13.28 7.26
CA THR A 244 -2.76 12.20 6.70
C THR A 244 -3.70 11.63 7.74
N LEU A 245 -4.87 11.17 7.29
CA LEU A 245 -5.84 10.45 8.11
C LEU A 245 -5.65 8.92 8.06
N PHE A 246 -4.63 8.43 7.37
CA PHE A 246 -4.42 6.97 7.22
C PHE A 246 -4.40 6.25 8.58
N SER A 247 -3.71 6.81 9.53
CA SER A 247 -3.64 6.24 10.87
C SER A 247 -4.99 6.13 11.56
N SER A 248 -5.87 7.12 11.39
CA SER A 248 -7.21 7.08 11.98
C SER A 248 -8.10 5.98 11.39
N HIS A 249 -7.85 5.61 10.13
CA HIS A 249 -8.57 4.52 9.48
C HIS A 249 -8.06 3.13 9.89
N TYR A 250 -6.77 2.99 10.15
CA TYR A 250 -6.12 1.70 10.38
C TYR A 250 -5.81 1.40 11.85
N CYS A 251 -5.69 2.42 12.71
CA CYS A 251 -5.28 2.24 14.10
C CYS A 251 -6.17 2.96 15.11
N GLY A 252 -7.16 3.73 14.65
CA GLY A 252 -7.87 4.67 15.49
C GLY A 252 -7.02 5.90 15.87
N ARG A 253 -7.66 6.91 16.38
CA ARG A 253 -7.02 8.13 16.88
C ARG A 253 -7.57 8.49 18.24
N LEU A 254 -6.80 9.23 19.02
CA LEU A 254 -7.33 9.91 20.21
C LEU A 254 -8.13 11.14 19.77
N ASN A 255 -9.34 11.29 20.30
CA ASN A 255 -10.06 12.55 20.19
C ASN A 255 -9.51 13.58 21.20
N ALA A 256 -10.03 14.82 21.15
CA ALA A 256 -9.60 15.89 22.04
C ALA A 256 -9.79 15.61 23.54
N ALA A 257 -10.63 14.64 23.89
CA ALA A 257 -10.84 14.18 25.27
C ALA A 257 -9.90 13.02 25.66
N GLY A 258 -8.98 12.62 24.79
CA GLY A 258 -8.05 11.51 25.02
C GLY A 258 -8.68 10.12 24.82
N ASN A 259 -9.89 10.04 24.28
CA ASN A 259 -10.55 8.78 24.00
C ASN A 259 -10.23 8.30 22.59
N ILE A 260 -10.11 6.98 22.40
CA ILE A 260 -9.95 6.41 21.06
C ILE A 260 -11.26 6.62 20.29
N ASP A 261 -11.16 7.39 19.22
CA ASP A 261 -12.25 7.54 18.26
C ASP A 261 -12.33 6.26 17.43
N ASN A 262 -13.49 5.58 17.53
CA ASN A 262 -13.75 4.29 16.88
C ASN A 262 -14.03 4.41 15.37
N SER A 263 -13.58 5.43 14.71
CA SER A 263 -13.71 5.53 13.24
C SER A 263 -12.83 4.51 12.48
N LEU A 264 -12.49 3.41 13.15
CA LEU A 264 -11.76 2.27 12.62
C LEU A 264 -12.53 1.65 11.46
N THR A 265 -12.16 2.03 10.25
CA THR A 265 -12.82 1.55 9.04
C THR A 265 -12.16 0.31 8.45
N VAL A 266 -10.92 0.03 8.84
CA VAL A 266 -10.13 -1.08 8.29
C VAL A 266 -9.42 -1.83 9.41
N GLY A 267 -9.81 -3.08 9.62
CA GLY A 267 -9.17 -4.00 10.56
C GLY A 267 -8.75 -5.31 9.91
N CYS A 268 -7.84 -6.02 10.57
CA CYS A 268 -7.34 -7.33 10.12
C CYS A 268 -8.30 -8.43 10.55
N ARG A 269 -8.89 -9.16 9.63
CA ARG A 269 -9.75 -10.29 9.93
C ARG A 269 -8.95 -11.52 10.37
N LYS A 270 -9.53 -12.37 11.23
CA LYS A 270 -8.94 -13.63 11.67
C LYS A 270 -8.47 -14.49 10.50
N HIS A 271 -9.28 -14.62 9.44
CA HIS A 271 -8.91 -15.39 8.26
C HIS A 271 -7.64 -14.88 7.58
N TRP A 272 -7.47 -13.57 7.44
CA TRP A 272 -6.25 -12.96 6.91
C TRP A 272 -5.04 -13.29 7.80
N TYR A 273 -5.21 -13.23 9.11
CA TYR A 273 -4.15 -13.56 10.07
C TYR A 273 -3.70 -15.02 9.93
N LEU A 274 -4.62 -15.95 9.73
CA LEU A 274 -4.33 -17.37 9.55
C LEU A 274 -3.65 -17.72 8.21
N LEU A 275 -3.53 -16.78 7.27
CA LEU A 275 -2.75 -16.98 6.04
C LEU A 275 -1.24 -16.98 6.28
N PHE A 276 -0.78 -16.41 7.40
CA PHE A 276 0.65 -16.32 7.73
C PHE A 276 1.16 -17.64 8.29
N GLU A 277 2.42 -17.94 7.99
CA GLU A 277 3.12 -19.08 8.59
C GLU A 277 3.45 -18.80 10.05
N GLU A 278 3.56 -19.86 10.87
CA GLU A 278 3.80 -19.77 12.31
C GLU A 278 5.04 -18.97 12.71
N LYS A 279 6.05 -18.95 11.85
CA LYS A 279 7.33 -18.25 12.08
C LYS A 279 7.38 -16.87 11.42
N ASP A 280 6.31 -16.42 10.83
CA ASP A 280 6.29 -15.11 10.18
C ASP A 280 6.18 -13.99 11.22
N TYR A 281 7.32 -13.42 11.58
CA TYR A 281 7.39 -12.36 12.58
C TYR A 281 6.65 -11.07 12.21
N ARG A 282 6.26 -10.90 10.92
CA ARG A 282 5.45 -9.75 10.49
C ARG A 282 4.10 -9.69 11.19
N VAL A 283 3.59 -10.83 11.63
CA VAL A 283 2.38 -10.89 12.44
C VAL A 283 2.63 -10.34 13.83
N ASP A 284 3.71 -10.75 14.47
CA ASP A 284 4.03 -10.31 15.83
C ASP A 284 4.33 -8.81 15.89
N LYS A 285 5.06 -8.30 14.90
CA LYS A 285 5.47 -6.90 14.83
C LYS A 285 4.47 -6.00 14.11
N GLY A 286 3.78 -6.52 13.11
CA GLY A 286 2.92 -5.76 12.21
C GLY A 286 1.45 -5.68 12.62
N VAL A 287 1.04 -6.43 13.64
CA VAL A 287 -0.34 -6.48 14.13
C VAL A 287 -0.41 -5.96 15.56
N LEU A 288 -1.26 -4.99 15.79
CA LEU A 288 -1.59 -4.54 17.14
C LEU A 288 -2.64 -5.47 17.72
N HIS A 289 -2.21 -6.36 18.61
CA HIS A 289 -3.05 -7.39 19.16
C HIS A 289 -4.00 -6.86 20.22
N CYS A 290 -3.64 -5.78 20.91
CA CYS A 290 -4.44 -5.23 21.98
C CYS A 290 -4.19 -3.73 22.17
N TRP A 291 -5.16 -3.05 22.75
CA TRP A 291 -5.05 -1.64 23.12
C TRP A 291 -6.00 -1.33 24.28
N ILE A 292 -5.67 -0.30 25.03
CA ILE A 292 -6.55 0.24 26.08
C ILE A 292 -7.52 1.24 25.45
N ARG A 293 -8.80 1.11 25.78
CA ARG A 293 -9.81 2.12 25.51
C ARG A 293 -9.94 3.01 26.73
N GLN A 294 -9.67 4.28 26.59
CA GLN A 294 -9.58 5.22 27.73
C GLN A 294 -10.93 5.64 28.34
N ASN A 295 -12.03 4.95 28.08
CA ASN A 295 -13.32 5.35 28.63
C ASN A 295 -13.57 4.87 30.06
N SER A 296 -12.67 4.08 30.63
CA SER A 296 -12.74 3.71 32.05
C SER A 296 -11.37 3.27 32.52
N ASP A 297 -11.01 3.69 33.72
CA ASP A 297 -9.72 3.42 34.36
C ASP A 297 -9.41 1.93 34.58
N THR A 298 -10.30 1.04 34.24
CA THR A 298 -10.24 -0.37 34.67
C THR A 298 -10.60 -1.38 33.59
N SER A 299 -11.10 -0.98 32.43
CA SER A 299 -11.51 -1.95 31.40
C SER A 299 -10.75 -1.80 30.11
N TRP A 300 -10.22 -2.88 29.63
CA TRP A 300 -9.83 -3.03 28.25
C TRP A 300 -11.08 -2.94 27.39
N GLY A 301 -11.27 -1.78 26.81
CA GLY A 301 -12.48 -1.53 26.06
C GLY A 301 -12.34 -1.96 24.61
N GLY A 302 -12.34 -3.24 24.38
CA GLY A 302 -12.42 -3.77 23.05
C GLY A 302 -11.05 -3.82 22.35
N GLY A 303 -10.78 -4.90 21.81
CA GLY A 303 -9.66 -5.26 21.00
C GLY A 303 -9.80 -6.74 20.74
N SER A 304 -9.52 -7.14 19.54
CA SER A 304 -9.34 -8.55 19.27
C SER A 304 -7.88 -8.85 19.41
N TYR A 305 -7.59 -9.89 20.12
CA TYR A 305 -6.27 -10.43 20.20
C TYR A 305 -6.17 -11.63 19.27
N TYR A 306 -5.27 -11.53 18.30
CA TYR A 306 -4.87 -12.65 17.46
C TYR A 306 -3.46 -13.05 17.88
N PRO A 307 -3.28 -14.01 18.78
CA PRO A 307 -1.97 -14.48 19.17
C PRO A 307 -1.32 -15.21 18.02
N ASN A 308 0.01 -15.37 18.09
CA ASN A 308 0.71 -16.24 17.17
C ASN A 308 0.12 -17.62 17.19
N PHE A 309 0.31 -18.36 16.12
CA PHE A 309 -0.11 -19.76 16.01
C PHE A 309 0.23 -20.57 17.26
N GLY A 310 -0.72 -21.32 17.77
CA GLY A 310 -0.60 -22.10 18.99
C GLY A 310 -0.75 -21.35 20.30
N LYS A 311 -0.65 -20.01 20.30
CA LYS A 311 -0.94 -19.19 21.50
C LYS A 311 -2.39 -18.75 21.58
N TRP A 312 -3.08 -18.76 20.47
CA TRP A 312 -4.48 -18.35 20.37
C TRP A 312 -5.37 -19.04 21.41
N GLN A 313 -5.35 -20.36 21.42
CA GLN A 313 -6.15 -21.15 22.33
C GLN A 313 -5.78 -20.90 23.79
N ARG A 314 -4.49 -20.81 24.08
CA ARG A 314 -4.04 -20.51 25.44
C ARG A 314 -4.58 -19.20 25.99
N MET A 315 -4.68 -18.18 25.16
CA MET A 315 -5.14 -16.88 25.60
C MET A 315 -6.64 -16.86 25.87
N VAL A 316 -7.41 -17.55 25.04
CA VAL A 316 -8.85 -17.74 25.25
C VAL A 316 -9.13 -18.56 26.52
N GLU A 317 -8.35 -19.63 26.71
CA GLU A 317 -8.51 -20.55 27.82
C GLU A 317 -7.96 -19.99 29.14
N ALA A 318 -6.79 -19.41 29.11
CA ALA A 318 -6.12 -18.91 30.31
C ALA A 318 -6.66 -17.57 30.79
N LYS A 319 -7.41 -16.85 29.94
CA LYS A 319 -7.88 -15.49 30.24
C LYS A 319 -6.72 -14.54 30.63
N GLU A 320 -5.51 -14.88 30.23
CA GLU A 320 -4.31 -14.12 30.53
C GLU A 320 -4.05 -13.14 29.41
N PRO A 321 -3.75 -11.87 29.72
CA PRO A 321 -3.25 -10.96 28.73
C PRO A 321 -1.87 -11.43 28.26
N PRO A 322 -1.50 -11.20 26.98
CA PRO A 322 -0.17 -11.51 26.46
C PRO A 322 0.92 -10.66 27.11
N PHE A 323 0.51 -9.60 27.75
CA PHE A 323 1.36 -8.64 28.41
C PHE A 323 0.97 -8.60 29.90
N ASP A 324 1.94 -8.66 30.76
CA ASP A 324 1.79 -8.44 32.20
C ASP A 324 1.31 -7.01 32.45
N ASN A 325 0.01 -6.80 32.32
CA ASN A 325 -0.57 -5.54 32.70
C ASN A 325 -1.47 -5.70 33.90
N PRO A 326 -1.09 -5.19 35.06
CA PRO A 326 -1.85 -5.31 36.30
C PRO A 326 -3.22 -4.61 36.25
N LYS A 327 -3.47 -3.77 35.25
CA LYS A 327 -4.77 -3.12 35.05
C LYS A 327 -5.79 -3.98 34.30
N VAL A 328 -5.39 -5.12 33.76
CA VAL A 328 -6.30 -6.03 33.08
C VAL A 328 -6.98 -6.93 34.11
N THR A 329 -8.14 -6.55 34.57
CA THR A 329 -8.93 -7.29 35.57
C THR A 329 -9.96 -8.24 34.97
N SER A 330 -10.25 -8.13 33.69
CA SER A 330 -11.17 -9.03 32.98
C SER A 330 -10.49 -9.60 31.75
N GLY A 331 -10.65 -10.87 31.54
CA GLY A 331 -9.99 -11.60 30.45
C GLY A 331 -10.20 -10.96 29.08
N TRP A 332 -9.19 -11.06 28.29
CA TRP A 332 -9.20 -10.69 26.89
C TRP A 332 -10.31 -11.45 26.18
N ARG A 333 -11.15 -10.72 25.51
CA ARG A 333 -12.06 -11.35 24.57
C ARG A 333 -11.35 -11.44 23.23
N CYS A 334 -10.87 -12.61 22.97
CA CYS A 334 -10.73 -13.05 21.62
C CYS A 334 -12.13 -13.32 21.13
N ASP A 335 -12.65 -12.47 20.29
CA ASP A 335 -14.02 -12.61 19.87
C ASP A 335 -14.18 -13.72 18.84
N GLU A 336 -14.28 -14.96 19.30
CA GLU A 336 -14.80 -16.06 18.51
C GLU A 336 -16.32 -15.92 18.28
N ALA A 337 -16.99 -15.14 19.09
CA ALA A 337 -18.45 -15.04 19.09
C ALA A 337 -19.03 -14.16 17.98
N GLY A 338 -18.21 -13.72 17.02
CA GLY A 338 -18.73 -13.12 15.80
C GLY A 338 -19.14 -11.65 15.90
N SER A 339 -18.71 -10.93 16.91
CA SER A 339 -18.79 -9.48 16.88
C SER A 339 -17.74 -8.96 15.90
N GLU A 340 -18.19 -8.54 14.74
CA GLU A 340 -17.34 -7.94 13.70
C GLU A 340 -16.69 -6.60 14.12
N GLN A 341 -16.92 -6.19 15.36
CA GLN A 341 -16.48 -4.90 15.89
C GLN A 341 -15.06 -4.91 16.46
N PHE A 342 -14.43 -6.07 16.61
CA PHE A 342 -13.13 -6.19 17.26
C PHE A 342 -12.12 -6.87 16.35
N PHE A 343 -11.50 -6.08 15.48
CA PHE A 343 -10.40 -6.55 14.62
C PHE A 343 -9.06 -6.06 15.15
N ALA A 344 -8.05 -6.89 15.04
CA ALA A 344 -6.68 -6.44 15.22
C ALA A 344 -6.32 -5.38 14.17
N PHE A 345 -5.46 -4.43 14.55
CA PHE A 345 -5.04 -3.34 13.68
C PHE A 345 -3.60 -3.51 13.25
N THR A 346 -3.25 -2.87 12.15
CA THR A 346 -1.84 -2.80 11.75
C THR A 346 -1.07 -1.80 12.60
N THR A 347 0.16 -2.16 12.93
CA THR A 347 1.11 -1.23 13.57
C THR A 347 1.79 -0.30 12.55
N LYS A 348 1.64 -0.57 11.25
CA LYS A 348 2.35 0.13 10.18
C LYS A 348 2.10 1.63 10.12
N TYR A 349 0.91 2.09 10.48
CA TYR A 349 0.51 3.49 10.40
C TYR A 349 0.42 4.17 11.76
N SER A 350 1.13 3.64 12.74
CA SER A 350 1.09 4.16 14.10
C SER A 350 2.44 4.03 14.75
N GLN A 351 2.86 5.04 15.50
CA GLN A 351 4.01 4.88 16.38
C GLN A 351 3.73 3.74 17.34
N GLN A 352 4.62 2.76 17.36
CA GLN A 352 4.64 1.81 18.46
C GLN A 352 5.08 2.55 19.71
N ILE A 353 4.21 2.59 20.69
CA ILE A 353 4.62 2.91 22.04
C ILE A 353 5.14 1.59 22.62
N ALA A 354 6.28 1.64 23.29
CA ALA A 354 6.88 0.47 23.90
C ALA A 354 5.92 -0.25 24.86
N ASP A 355 5.03 0.51 25.49
CA ASP A 355 3.90 -0.01 26.24
C ASP A 355 2.64 0.00 25.36
N GLN A 356 2.27 -1.14 24.84
CA GLN A 356 1.04 -1.32 24.03
C GLN A 356 -0.25 -1.05 24.81
N THR A 357 -0.14 -0.83 26.11
CA THR A 357 -1.27 -0.47 26.97
C THR A 357 -1.57 1.03 26.95
N GLN A 358 -0.67 1.85 26.42
CA GLN A 358 -0.88 3.28 26.32
C GLN A 358 -1.58 3.66 25.01
N PRO A 359 -2.55 4.57 25.08
CA PRO A 359 -3.15 5.11 23.87
C PRO A 359 -2.10 5.86 23.05
N ARG A 360 -2.17 5.70 21.76
CA ARG A 360 -1.24 6.34 20.83
C ARG A 360 -1.66 7.78 20.60
N THR A 361 -0.75 8.67 20.83
CA THR A 361 -0.99 10.12 20.67
C THR A 361 -0.65 10.61 19.28
N ASP A 362 0.23 9.91 18.57
CA ASP A 362 0.74 10.37 17.28
C ASP A 362 0.72 9.24 16.26
N ALA A 363 -0.22 9.30 15.38
CA ALA A 363 -0.25 8.50 14.19
C ALA A 363 0.22 9.36 13.03
N ASN A 364 1.46 9.17 12.63
CA ASN A 364 2.12 10.05 11.69
C ASN A 364 2.86 9.26 10.64
N TYR A 365 2.16 9.02 9.57
CA TYR A 365 2.77 8.68 8.30
C TYR A 365 2.09 9.44 7.18
#